data_85f1c5fcae98c6abb1b8b3e505e5f1fc
#
_entry.id   85f1c5fcae98c6abb1b8b3e505e5f1fc
#
_cell.length_a   1.000
_cell.length_b   1.000
_cell.length_c   1.000
_cell.angle_alpha   90.00
_cell.angle_beta   90.00
_cell.angle_gamma   90.00
#
_symmetry.space_group_name_H-M   'P 1'
#
loop_
_entity.id
_entity.type
_entity.pdbx_description
1 polymer ?
#
loop_
_entity_poly.entity_id
_entity_poly.type
_entity_poly.pdbx_seq_one_letter_code
_entity_poly.pdbx_strand_id
1 'polypeptide(L)'
;ESDNDGIAYVVNPDKLTRFETNNPGQRIFYTYINAANPTGDASKKGPFISIDYLQKILTKPMDTLKENDEDIYGHDGINLITPIMGKTHLTLMFQILGFNSNIKHRISLVATEGTVPDANGYMAVELRHNAEGDRQEYPSSGYVSFPLLDVPGYKEGKLQGFKIKMNTINNGEETVTVSYNKSKSTNFPFIQKGISNTKTK
;
A
#
# COMPACT_ATOMS: atom_id res chain seq x y z
N GLU A 1 -3.42 2.32 -15.15
CA GLU A 1 -2.01 1.87 -15.13
C GLU A 1 -1.79 0.92 -13.95
N SER A 2 -1.11 -0.18 -14.18
CA SER A 2 -0.72 -1.16 -13.16
C SER A 2 0.72 -0.91 -12.73
N ASP A 3 1.07 -1.24 -11.50
CA ASP A 3 2.45 -1.09 -10.98
C ASP A 3 3.48 -1.92 -11.76
N ASN A 4 3.05 -3.05 -12.32
CA ASN A 4 3.94 -4.01 -12.97
C ASN A 4 3.68 -4.18 -14.47
N ASP A 5 2.41 -4.04 -14.91
CA ASP A 5 1.96 -4.52 -16.22
C ASP A 5 1.67 -3.37 -17.22
N GLY A 6 1.91 -2.12 -16.82
CA GLY A 6 1.64 -0.97 -17.68
C GLY A 6 0.17 -0.60 -17.78
N ILE A 7 -0.31 -0.26 -18.99
CA ILE A 7 -1.66 0.24 -19.21
C ILE A 7 -2.59 -0.92 -19.58
N ALA A 8 -3.73 -1.01 -18.88
CA ALA A 8 -4.85 -1.86 -19.23
C ALA A 8 -6.10 -1.03 -19.53
N TYR A 9 -6.95 -1.53 -20.45
CA TYR A 9 -8.21 -0.89 -20.83
C TYR A 9 -9.39 -1.58 -20.12
N VAL A 10 -10.08 -0.83 -19.28
CA VAL A 10 -11.23 -1.35 -18.52
C VAL A 10 -12.48 -1.36 -19.42
N VAL A 11 -13.12 -2.53 -19.60
CA VAL A 11 -14.34 -2.68 -20.42
C VAL A 11 -15.64 -2.43 -19.64
N ASN A 12 -15.59 -2.37 -18.32
CA ASN A 12 -16.71 -2.06 -17.43
C ASN A 12 -16.42 -0.82 -16.57
N PRO A 13 -16.25 0.38 -17.17
CA PRO A 13 -15.80 1.59 -16.48
C PRO A 13 -16.78 2.13 -15.45
N ASP A 14 -18.07 1.82 -15.55
CA ASP A 14 -19.09 2.20 -14.55
C ASP A 14 -18.77 1.63 -13.17
N LYS A 15 -18.04 0.53 -13.09
CA LYS A 15 -17.58 0.00 -11.81
C LYS A 15 -16.62 0.96 -11.11
N LEU A 16 -15.73 1.62 -11.87
CA LEU A 16 -14.84 2.65 -11.33
C LEU A 16 -15.63 3.84 -10.79
N THR A 17 -16.61 4.34 -11.54
CA THR A 17 -17.45 5.47 -11.13
C THR A 17 -18.29 5.12 -9.90
N ARG A 18 -18.91 3.96 -9.87
CA ARG A 18 -19.75 3.49 -8.76
C ARG A 18 -19.01 3.44 -7.43
N PHE A 19 -17.72 3.13 -7.45
CA PHE A 19 -16.87 3.09 -6.25
C PHE A 19 -16.04 4.36 -6.07
N GLU A 20 -16.31 5.42 -6.84
CA GLU A 20 -15.57 6.70 -6.80
C GLU A 20 -14.06 6.52 -6.96
N THR A 21 -13.66 5.63 -7.85
CA THR A 21 -12.26 5.26 -8.09
C THR A 21 -11.76 5.66 -9.46
N ASN A 22 -12.50 6.51 -10.16
CA ASN A 22 -12.19 7.00 -11.51
C ASN A 22 -11.38 8.30 -11.52
N ASN A 23 -10.98 8.83 -10.37
CA ASN A 23 -10.17 10.03 -10.29
C ASN A 23 -8.73 9.73 -10.70
N PRO A 24 -8.11 10.57 -11.56
CA PRO A 24 -6.71 10.43 -11.90
C PRO A 24 -5.81 10.40 -10.63
N GLY A 25 -4.86 9.47 -10.59
CA GLY A 25 -3.95 9.30 -9.46
C GLY A 25 -4.53 8.50 -8.28
N GLN A 26 -5.82 8.15 -8.29
CA GLN A 26 -6.39 7.28 -7.26
C GLN A 26 -5.79 5.88 -7.33
N ARG A 27 -5.14 5.46 -6.29
CA ARG A 27 -4.64 4.08 -6.12
C ARG A 27 -5.79 3.15 -5.79
N ILE A 28 -5.81 2.00 -6.45
CA ILE A 28 -6.82 0.95 -6.23
C ILE A 28 -6.15 -0.42 -6.18
N PHE A 29 -6.68 -1.29 -5.35
CA PHE A 29 -6.52 -2.72 -5.48
C PHE A 29 -7.69 -3.27 -6.28
N TYR A 30 -7.44 -4.14 -7.25
CA TYR A 30 -8.51 -4.75 -8.05
C TYR A 30 -8.16 -6.17 -8.47
N THR A 31 -9.19 -6.98 -8.66
CA THR A 31 -9.11 -8.24 -9.39
C THR A 31 -9.83 -8.10 -10.73
N TYR A 32 -9.42 -8.87 -11.72
CA TYR A 32 -9.96 -8.76 -13.06
C TYR A 32 -9.96 -10.10 -13.79
N ILE A 33 -10.75 -10.16 -14.84
CA ILE A 33 -10.70 -11.18 -15.89
C ILE A 33 -10.31 -10.54 -17.21
N ASN A 34 -9.59 -11.27 -18.05
CA ASN A 34 -9.29 -10.81 -19.40
C ASN A 34 -10.57 -10.67 -20.23
N ALA A 35 -10.64 -9.62 -21.01
CA ALA A 35 -11.77 -9.31 -21.86
C ALA A 35 -11.34 -9.12 -23.32
N ALA A 36 -12.26 -9.29 -24.24
CA ALA A 36 -12.05 -8.93 -25.63
C ALA A 36 -12.08 -7.41 -25.82
N ASN A 37 -11.42 -6.89 -26.86
CA ASN A 37 -11.55 -5.50 -27.27
C ASN A 37 -12.98 -5.22 -27.77
N PRO A 38 -13.81 -4.46 -27.06
CA PRO A 38 -15.23 -4.30 -27.41
C PRO A 38 -15.44 -3.40 -28.64
N THR A 39 -14.46 -2.56 -28.99
CA THR A 39 -14.56 -1.59 -30.08
C THR A 39 -13.80 -2.03 -31.35
N GLY A 40 -12.95 -3.05 -31.26
CA GLY A 40 -12.04 -3.42 -32.33
C GLY A 40 -10.97 -2.38 -32.64
N ASP A 41 -10.81 -1.33 -31.81
CA ASP A 41 -9.87 -0.25 -32.01
C ASP A 41 -8.44 -0.76 -31.88
N ALA A 42 -7.74 -0.90 -33.01
CA ALA A 42 -6.36 -1.37 -33.10
C ALA A 42 -5.32 -0.37 -32.53
N SER A 43 -5.71 0.88 -32.26
CA SER A 43 -4.82 1.87 -31.65
C SER A 43 -4.58 1.61 -30.16
N LYS A 44 -5.48 0.88 -29.51
CA LYS A 44 -5.37 0.51 -28.10
C LYS A 44 -4.44 -0.70 -27.94
N LYS A 45 -3.17 -0.40 -27.67
CA LYS A 45 -2.16 -1.43 -27.42
C LYS A 45 -2.10 -1.74 -25.92
N GLY A 46 -2.69 -2.86 -25.51
CA GLY A 46 -2.70 -3.33 -24.13
C GLY A 46 -3.80 -4.33 -23.85
N PRO A 47 -3.79 -4.99 -22.70
CA PRO A 47 -4.84 -5.91 -22.32
C PRO A 47 -6.16 -5.17 -22.06
N PHE A 48 -7.25 -5.79 -22.48
CA PHE A 48 -8.61 -5.41 -22.08
C PHE A 48 -9.02 -6.25 -20.89
N ILE A 49 -9.53 -5.59 -19.84
CA ILE A 49 -9.87 -6.23 -18.59
C ILE A 49 -11.28 -5.85 -18.13
N SER A 50 -11.99 -6.81 -17.56
CA SER A 50 -13.20 -6.56 -16.79
C SER A 50 -12.88 -6.66 -15.31
N ILE A 51 -13.08 -5.58 -14.58
CA ILE A 51 -12.83 -5.54 -13.13
C ILE A 51 -13.93 -6.37 -12.43
N ASP A 52 -13.50 -7.31 -11.58
CA ASP A 52 -14.40 -8.09 -10.75
C ASP A 52 -14.54 -7.50 -9.34
N TYR A 53 -13.43 -7.29 -8.65
CA TYR A 53 -13.37 -6.67 -7.34
C TYR A 53 -12.55 -5.37 -7.38
N LEU A 54 -12.93 -4.40 -6.54
CA LEU A 54 -12.31 -3.09 -6.50
C LEU A 54 -12.32 -2.52 -5.08
N GLN A 55 -11.17 -2.00 -4.63
CA GLN A 55 -11.02 -1.31 -3.36
C GLN A 55 -10.11 -0.09 -3.54
N LYS A 56 -10.49 1.05 -2.94
CA LYS A 56 -9.59 2.20 -2.82
C LYS A 56 -8.42 1.86 -1.89
N ILE A 57 -7.24 2.33 -2.24
CA ILE A 57 -6.07 2.29 -1.37
C ILE A 57 -5.84 3.68 -0.80
N LEU A 58 -5.72 3.79 0.52
CA LEU A 58 -5.27 5.01 1.17
C LEU A 58 -3.87 5.34 0.67
N THR A 59 -3.72 6.52 0.08
CA THR A 59 -2.42 7.00 -0.42
C THR A 59 -2.03 8.25 0.36
N LYS A 60 -0.86 8.24 0.96
CA LYS A 60 -0.32 9.35 1.75
C LYS A 60 1.20 9.40 1.64
N PRO A 61 1.82 10.57 1.80
CA PRO A 61 3.27 10.68 1.78
C PRO A 61 3.89 9.93 2.96
N MET A 62 5.18 9.63 2.84
CA MET A 62 6.02 9.27 3.97
C MET A 62 6.21 10.52 4.85
N ASP A 63 6.12 10.32 6.16
CA ASP A 63 6.28 11.39 7.13
C ASP A 63 7.72 11.45 7.67
N THR A 64 8.12 12.62 8.18
CA THR A 64 9.40 12.78 8.91
C THR A 64 9.13 12.69 10.40
N LEU A 65 9.80 11.75 11.07
CA LEU A 65 9.74 11.62 12.53
C LEU A 65 10.66 12.65 13.15
N LYS A 66 10.08 13.56 13.92
CA LYS A 66 10.81 14.56 14.72
C LYS A 66 10.85 14.16 16.17
N GLU A 67 11.72 14.81 16.93
CA GLU A 67 11.73 14.69 18.38
C GLU A 67 10.36 15.06 18.95
N ASN A 68 9.80 14.22 19.83
CA ASN A 68 8.47 14.32 20.43
C ASN A 68 7.25 14.00 19.54
N ASP A 69 7.44 13.47 18.35
CA ASP A 69 6.34 13.04 17.49
C ASP A 69 5.88 11.58 17.76
N GLU A 70 6.47 10.92 18.75
CA GLU A 70 6.22 9.50 19.09
C GLU A 70 4.74 9.23 19.35
N ASP A 71 4.07 10.10 20.13
CA ASP A 71 2.65 9.95 20.45
C ASP A 71 1.74 10.14 19.24
N ILE A 72 2.19 10.91 18.24
CA ILE A 72 1.40 11.14 17.01
C ILE A 72 1.35 9.87 16.17
N TYR A 73 2.49 9.20 16.03
CA TYR A 73 2.61 8.02 15.17
C TYR A 73 2.33 6.73 15.92
N GLY A 74 2.46 6.73 17.26
CA GLY A 74 2.22 5.57 18.12
C GLY A 74 3.21 4.43 17.91
N HIS A 75 3.04 3.40 18.72
CA HIS A 75 3.84 2.16 18.68
C HIS A 75 2.96 0.91 18.81
N ASP A 76 1.69 1.03 18.50
CA ASP A 76 0.77 -0.12 18.57
C ASP A 76 1.16 -1.20 17.58
N GLY A 77 0.74 -2.43 17.86
CA GLY A 77 1.10 -3.60 17.06
C GLY A 77 0.59 -3.53 15.63
N ILE A 78 1.48 -3.77 14.67
CA ILE A 78 1.16 -3.87 13.24
C ILE A 78 2.00 -4.97 12.58
N ASN A 79 1.34 -5.85 11.85
CA ASN A 79 2.02 -6.86 11.04
C ASN A 79 2.04 -6.44 9.58
N LEU A 80 3.20 -6.46 8.95
CA LEU A 80 3.35 -6.30 7.51
C LEU A 80 3.11 -7.65 6.84
N ILE A 81 2.01 -7.77 6.06
CA ILE A 81 1.64 -9.03 5.40
C ILE A 81 2.34 -9.13 4.06
N THR A 82 2.19 -8.11 3.21
CA THR A 82 2.78 -8.12 1.86
C THR A 82 3.21 -6.71 1.48
N PRO A 83 4.50 -6.46 1.34
CA PRO A 83 5.02 -5.23 0.75
C PRO A 83 5.15 -5.37 -0.76
N ILE A 84 4.80 -4.33 -1.50
CA ILE A 84 4.96 -4.23 -2.95
C ILE A 84 5.62 -2.91 -3.27
N MET A 85 6.83 -2.97 -3.81
CA MET A 85 7.53 -1.80 -4.31
C MET A 85 7.40 -1.74 -5.83
N GLY A 86 6.46 -0.94 -6.30
CA GLY A 86 6.30 -0.60 -7.71
C GLY A 86 7.21 0.55 -8.12
N LYS A 87 7.12 0.95 -9.39
CA LYS A 87 7.97 2.04 -9.93
C LYS A 87 7.76 3.37 -9.21
N THR A 88 6.54 3.69 -8.81
CA THR A 88 6.15 5.01 -8.30
C THR A 88 5.67 5.00 -6.85
N HIS A 89 5.37 3.82 -6.31
CA HIS A 89 4.80 3.68 -4.97
C HIS A 89 5.33 2.46 -4.24
N LEU A 90 5.44 2.58 -2.92
CA LEU A 90 5.51 1.46 -2.00
C LEU A 90 4.09 1.21 -1.46
N THR A 91 3.52 0.05 -1.73
CA THR A 91 2.21 -0.34 -1.23
C THR A 91 2.36 -1.46 -0.21
N LEU A 92 1.78 -1.29 0.96
CA LEU A 92 1.85 -2.23 2.07
C LEU A 92 0.48 -2.80 2.36
N MET A 93 0.35 -4.13 2.39
CA MET A 93 -0.76 -4.82 3.03
C MET A 93 -0.37 -5.08 4.47
N PHE A 94 -1.20 -4.64 5.41
CA PHE A 94 -0.94 -4.75 6.84
C PHE A 94 -2.11 -5.38 7.59
N GLN A 95 -1.86 -5.85 8.80
CA GLN A 95 -2.86 -6.27 9.77
C GLN A 95 -2.62 -5.55 11.10
N ILE A 96 -3.69 -5.09 11.69
CA ILE A 96 -3.75 -4.48 13.02
C ILE A 96 -4.82 -5.16 13.85
N LEU A 97 -4.87 -4.85 15.13
CA LEU A 97 -6.00 -5.18 16.00
C LEU A 97 -6.83 -3.92 16.27
N GLY A 98 -8.14 -4.07 16.30
CA GLY A 98 -9.08 -2.99 16.62
C GLY A 98 -10.40 -3.55 17.16
N PHE A 99 -11.28 -2.68 17.64
CA PHE A 99 -12.58 -3.05 18.19
C PHE A 99 -13.69 -2.18 17.63
N ASN A 100 -13.51 -0.86 17.69
CA ASN A 100 -14.54 0.10 17.33
C ASN A 100 -14.29 0.68 15.93
N SER A 101 -15.11 0.29 14.96
CA SER A 101 -14.99 0.74 13.56
C SER A 101 -15.16 2.26 13.34
N ASN A 102 -15.60 3.01 14.35
CA ASN A 102 -15.71 4.46 14.29
C ASN A 102 -14.41 5.17 14.67
N ILE A 103 -13.50 4.49 15.37
CA ILE A 103 -12.17 5.01 15.69
C ILE A 103 -11.26 4.78 14.48
N LYS A 104 -10.63 5.85 14.02
CA LYS A 104 -9.74 5.80 12.86
C LYS A 104 -8.32 5.56 13.35
N HIS A 105 -7.78 4.41 13.05
CA HIS A 105 -6.38 4.11 13.30
C HIS A 105 -5.48 4.86 12.33
N ARG A 106 -4.35 5.34 12.81
CA ARG A 106 -3.31 5.98 12.00
C ARG A 106 -2.24 4.95 11.62
N ILE A 107 -2.00 4.79 10.33
CA ILE A 107 -0.89 3.99 9.79
C ILE A 107 0.07 4.94 9.10
N SER A 108 1.32 4.95 9.47
CA SER A 108 2.33 5.88 8.91
C SER A 108 3.62 5.14 8.57
N LEU A 109 4.26 5.56 7.50
CA LEU A 109 5.64 5.22 7.19
C LEU A 109 6.48 6.46 7.50
N VAL A 110 7.37 6.34 8.45
CA VAL A 110 8.15 7.48 8.94
C VAL A 110 9.65 7.24 8.80
N ALA A 111 10.40 8.30 8.58
CA ALA A 111 11.85 8.28 8.64
C ALA A 111 12.33 9.43 9.54
N THR A 112 13.38 9.21 10.31
CA THR A 112 14.06 10.29 11.04
C THR A 112 14.57 11.35 10.07
N GLU A 113 14.55 12.60 10.47
CA GLU A 113 15.04 13.72 9.66
C GLU A 113 16.48 13.48 9.19
N GLY A 114 16.74 13.74 7.91
CA GLY A 114 18.05 13.53 7.29
C GLY A 114 18.33 12.08 6.86
N THR A 115 17.43 11.14 7.08
CA THR A 115 17.61 9.76 6.62
C THR A 115 17.67 9.71 5.09
N VAL A 116 18.72 9.06 4.58
CA VAL A 116 18.93 8.82 3.14
C VAL A 116 19.24 7.34 2.91
N PRO A 117 19.14 6.82 1.68
CA PRO A 117 19.53 5.45 1.37
C PRO A 117 21.00 5.17 1.75
N ASP A 118 21.25 3.98 2.27
CA ASP A 118 22.59 3.48 2.57
C ASP A 118 23.40 3.20 1.28
N ALA A 119 24.66 2.72 1.43
CA ALA A 119 25.55 2.42 0.31
C ALA A 119 24.97 1.35 -0.66
N ASN A 120 24.01 0.55 -0.21
CA ASN A 120 23.30 -0.44 -1.01
C ASN A 120 21.97 0.09 -1.57
N GLY A 121 21.63 1.34 -1.31
CA GLY A 121 20.41 1.99 -1.77
C GLY A 121 19.18 1.71 -0.91
N TYR A 122 19.32 1.17 0.29
CA TYR A 122 18.18 0.90 1.17
C TYR A 122 17.99 2.02 2.19
N MET A 123 16.76 2.54 2.26
CA MET A 123 16.39 3.56 3.23
C MET A 123 15.79 2.92 4.48
N ALA A 124 16.29 3.28 5.65
CA ALA A 124 15.72 2.85 6.93
C ALA A 124 14.48 3.68 7.24
N VAL A 125 13.36 3.01 7.51
CA VAL A 125 12.07 3.63 7.83
C VAL A 125 11.34 2.80 8.89
N GLU A 126 10.32 3.39 9.53
CA GLU A 126 9.47 2.69 10.47
C GLU A 126 8.02 2.70 10.00
N LEU A 127 7.39 1.53 10.03
CA LEU A 127 5.94 1.41 9.86
C LEU A 127 5.32 1.52 11.25
N ARG A 128 4.59 2.60 11.47
CA ARG A 128 4.00 2.97 12.75
C ARG A 128 2.48 2.82 12.71
N HIS A 129 1.92 2.40 13.82
CA HIS A 129 0.50 2.31 14.05
C HIS A 129 0.13 3.02 15.35
N ASN A 130 -0.90 3.87 15.29
CA ASN A 130 -1.55 4.46 16.45
C ASN A 130 -3.03 4.07 16.40
N ALA A 131 -3.46 3.29 17.38
CA ALA A 131 -4.84 2.83 17.50
C ALA A 131 -5.81 3.94 17.97
N GLU A 132 -5.30 5.16 18.30
CA GLU A 132 -6.07 6.30 18.76
C GLU A 132 -6.97 5.95 19.98
N GLY A 133 -6.46 5.09 20.86
CA GLY A 133 -7.13 4.65 22.08
C GLY A 133 -8.17 3.55 21.87
N ASP A 134 -8.28 2.97 20.66
CA ASP A 134 -9.14 1.81 20.46
C ASP A 134 -8.58 0.55 21.13
N ARG A 135 -9.49 -0.34 21.55
CA ARG A 135 -9.08 -1.64 22.07
C ARG A 135 -8.54 -2.53 20.96
N GLN A 136 -7.46 -3.24 21.24
CA GLN A 136 -6.79 -4.10 20.29
C GLN A 136 -7.25 -5.56 20.45
N GLU A 137 -8.43 -5.90 19.90
CA GLU A 137 -9.05 -7.22 20.11
C GLU A 137 -9.18 -8.05 18.84
N TYR A 138 -9.68 -7.45 17.75
CA TYR A 138 -10.03 -8.17 16.52
C TYR A 138 -9.11 -7.82 15.37
N PRO A 139 -8.62 -8.81 14.60
CA PRO A 139 -7.77 -8.54 13.47
C PRO A 139 -8.52 -7.81 12.34
N SER A 140 -7.89 -6.78 11.84
CA SER A 140 -8.33 -6.02 10.67
C SER A 140 -7.16 -5.83 9.72
N SER A 141 -7.39 -5.98 8.42
CA SER A 141 -6.36 -5.81 7.40
C SER A 141 -6.71 -4.67 6.45
N GLY A 142 -5.68 -4.00 5.95
CA GLY A 142 -5.84 -2.89 5.03
C GLY A 142 -4.65 -2.73 4.09
N TYR A 143 -4.79 -1.75 3.20
CA TYR A 143 -3.73 -1.33 2.28
C TYR A 143 -3.44 0.15 2.48
N VAL A 144 -2.15 0.48 2.46
CA VAL A 144 -1.66 1.86 2.41
C VAL A 144 -0.57 1.97 1.36
N SER A 145 -0.54 3.07 0.63
CA SER A 145 0.41 3.32 -0.45
C SER A 145 1.14 4.64 -0.23
N PHE A 146 2.45 4.61 -0.39
CA PHE A 146 3.34 5.74 -0.20
C PHE A 146 4.01 6.11 -1.52
N PRO A 147 3.77 7.34 -2.07
CA PRO A 147 4.47 7.82 -3.27
C PRO A 147 5.98 7.89 -3.03
N LEU A 148 6.76 7.51 -4.03
CA LEU A 148 8.22 7.51 -3.96
C LEU A 148 8.86 8.80 -4.46
N LEU A 149 8.11 9.65 -5.16
CA LEU A 149 8.63 10.82 -5.88
C LEU A 149 9.48 11.76 -5.01
N ASP A 150 9.08 11.93 -3.75
CA ASP A 150 9.75 12.83 -2.80
C ASP A 150 10.61 12.07 -1.76
N VAL A 151 10.78 10.77 -1.95
CA VAL A 151 11.66 9.95 -1.11
C VAL A 151 13.12 10.22 -1.52
N PRO A 152 14.01 10.48 -0.57
CA PRO A 152 15.44 10.68 -0.85
C PRO A 152 16.04 9.56 -1.70
N GLY A 153 16.83 9.92 -2.70
CA GLY A 153 17.50 8.99 -3.60
C GLY A 153 16.61 8.39 -4.71
N TYR A 154 15.29 8.64 -4.70
CA TYR A 154 14.41 8.11 -5.74
C TYR A 154 14.69 8.77 -7.11
N LYS A 155 14.69 10.10 -7.18
CA LYS A 155 14.92 10.85 -8.42
C LYS A 155 16.32 10.61 -9.01
N GLU A 156 17.28 10.35 -8.16
CA GLU A 156 18.66 10.05 -8.51
C GLU A 156 18.88 8.57 -8.90
N GLY A 157 17.85 7.76 -8.83
CA GLY A 157 17.93 6.32 -9.08
C GLY A 157 18.76 5.53 -8.05
N LYS A 158 19.04 6.13 -6.91
CA LYS A 158 19.82 5.52 -5.81
C LYS A 158 18.99 4.66 -4.89
N LEU A 159 17.68 4.94 -4.77
CA LEU A 159 16.78 4.16 -3.94
C LEU A 159 16.55 2.77 -4.56
N GLN A 160 16.95 1.72 -3.87
CA GLN A 160 16.76 0.32 -4.28
C GLN A 160 15.67 -0.37 -3.43
N GLY A 161 15.34 0.17 -2.27
CA GLY A 161 14.36 -0.43 -1.37
C GLY A 161 14.33 0.22 0.00
N PHE A 162 13.65 -0.47 0.90
CA PHE A 162 13.46 -0.04 2.29
C PHE A 162 13.84 -1.14 3.27
N LYS A 163 14.37 -0.76 4.41
CA LYS A 163 14.43 -1.57 5.64
C LYS A 163 13.36 -1.04 6.56
N ILE A 164 12.23 -1.74 6.63
CA ILE A 164 11.03 -1.32 7.36
C ILE A 164 11.03 -1.96 8.73
N LYS A 165 11.28 -1.16 9.75
CA LYS A 165 11.14 -1.55 11.15
C LYS A 165 9.68 -1.37 11.57
N MET A 166 9.15 -2.26 12.42
CA MET A 166 7.80 -2.17 12.98
C MET A 166 7.73 -2.88 14.33
N ASN A 167 6.78 -2.47 15.16
CA ASN A 167 6.37 -3.23 16.33
C ASN A 167 5.27 -4.23 15.91
N THR A 168 5.58 -5.52 15.90
CA THR A 168 4.62 -6.55 15.48
C THR A 168 3.61 -6.85 16.57
N ILE A 169 2.44 -7.38 16.19
CA ILE A 169 1.35 -7.69 17.14
C ILE A 169 1.81 -8.68 18.23
N ASN A 170 2.66 -9.64 17.90
CA ASN A 170 2.99 -10.75 18.81
C ASN A 170 4.46 -10.88 19.17
N ASN A 171 5.38 -10.36 18.34
CA ASN A 171 6.80 -10.68 18.45
C ASN A 171 7.68 -9.47 18.84
N GLY A 172 7.07 -8.30 19.06
CA GLY A 172 7.82 -7.06 19.30
C GLY A 172 8.43 -6.48 18.03
N GLU A 173 9.59 -5.84 18.14
CA GLU A 173 10.22 -5.17 17.02
C GLU A 173 10.81 -6.13 15.98
N GLU A 174 10.43 -5.95 14.73
CA GLU A 174 10.96 -6.67 13.59
C GLU A 174 11.35 -5.71 12.47
N THR A 175 12.28 -6.15 11.59
CA THR A 175 12.67 -5.40 10.41
C THR A 175 12.55 -6.28 9.15
N VAL A 176 11.82 -5.77 8.17
CA VAL A 176 11.63 -6.42 6.86
C VAL A 176 12.32 -5.60 5.79
N THR A 177 13.10 -6.27 4.92
CA THR A 177 13.72 -5.62 3.76
C THR A 177 12.83 -5.78 2.54
N VAL A 178 12.52 -4.66 1.90
CA VAL A 178 11.70 -4.58 0.69
C VAL A 178 12.51 -3.95 -0.43
N SER A 179 12.54 -4.57 -1.60
CA SER A 179 13.24 -4.06 -2.78
C SER A 179 12.34 -3.99 -3.99
N TYR A 180 12.75 -3.26 -5.02
CA TYR A 180 12.08 -3.29 -6.30
C TYR A 180 11.94 -4.73 -6.79
N ASN A 181 10.71 -5.12 -7.08
CA ASN A 181 10.43 -6.41 -7.69
C ASN A 181 10.89 -6.36 -9.16
N LYS A 182 12.07 -6.91 -9.43
CA LYS A 182 12.60 -7.04 -10.80
C LYS A 182 11.95 -8.18 -11.59
N SER A 183 11.11 -8.99 -10.96
CA SER A 183 10.51 -10.18 -11.56
C SER A 183 9.00 -10.22 -11.36
N LYS A 184 8.29 -10.17 -12.50
CA LYS A 184 6.97 -10.73 -12.81
C LYS A 184 5.92 -10.80 -11.69
N SER A 185 4.75 -10.20 -12.02
CA SER A 185 3.41 -10.56 -11.49
C SER A 185 3.43 -11.45 -10.24
N THR A 186 3.45 -10.84 -9.08
CA THR A 186 3.14 -11.55 -7.85
C THR A 186 1.64 -11.81 -7.85
N ASN A 187 1.25 -13.07 -8.08
CA ASN A 187 -0.09 -13.52 -7.72
C ASN A 187 -0.27 -13.27 -6.23
N PHE A 188 -1.10 -12.30 -5.89
CA PHE A 188 -1.51 -12.10 -4.50
C PHE A 188 -2.14 -13.40 -4.00
N PRO A 189 -1.77 -13.89 -2.81
CA PRO A 189 -2.50 -14.99 -2.22
C PRO A 189 -3.96 -14.56 -2.06
N PHE A 190 -4.85 -15.31 -2.69
CA PHE A 190 -6.30 -15.13 -2.61
C PHE A 190 -6.70 -15.22 -1.14
N ILE A 191 -7.10 -14.12 -0.53
CA ILE A 191 -7.74 -14.16 0.78
C ILE A 191 -9.14 -14.72 0.55
N GLN A 192 -9.35 -15.98 0.94
CA GLN A 192 -10.66 -16.60 0.92
C GLN A 192 -11.67 -15.73 1.69
N LYS A 193 -12.85 -15.57 1.09
CA LYS A 193 -14.03 -14.92 1.67
C LYS A 193 -14.20 -15.32 3.13
N GLY A 194 -14.13 -14.35 4.01
CA GLY A 194 -14.43 -14.55 5.43
C GLY A 194 -14.01 -13.38 6.29
N ILE A 195 -14.20 -12.13 5.84
CA ILE A 195 -14.03 -10.97 6.72
C ILE A 195 -15.18 -10.00 6.50
N SER A 196 -15.92 -9.83 7.57
CA SER A 196 -16.89 -8.80 7.84
C SER A 196 -16.36 -7.41 7.45
N ASN A 197 -17.21 -6.63 6.81
CA ASN A 197 -17.00 -5.24 6.40
C ASN A 197 -16.49 -4.35 7.56
N THR A 198 -15.20 -4.19 7.69
CA THR A 198 -14.64 -3.07 8.45
C THR A 198 -14.29 -1.97 7.44
N LYS A 199 -15.06 -0.90 7.46
CA LYS A 199 -14.80 0.28 6.65
C LYS A 199 -13.59 0.99 7.23
N THR A 200 -12.45 0.87 6.57
CA THR A 200 -11.34 1.81 6.74
C THR A 200 -11.76 3.13 6.06
N LYS A 201 -11.87 4.17 6.85
CA LYS A 201 -12.04 5.54 6.37
C LYS A 201 -10.70 6.25 6.29
#